data_911a1125a25de40b81ee274934722884
#
_entry.id   911a1125a25de40b81ee274934722884
#
_cell.length_a   1.000
_cell.length_b   1.000
_cell.length_c   1.000
_cell.angle_alpha   90.00
_cell.angle_beta   90.00
_cell.angle_gamma   90.00
#
_symmetry.space_group_name_H-M   'P 1'
#
loop_
_entity.id
_entity.type
_entity.pdbx_description
1 polymer ?
#
loop_
_entity_poly.entity_id
_entity_poly.type
_entity_poly.pdbx_seq_one_letter_code
_entity_poly.pdbx_strand_id
1 'polypeptide(L)'
;MDRTFNTAAPQNVRLGVATIVGTVLLLSLGDALIKALGGGDGMGVWQLFVLRSLLAFPVLLLGAVFIFGSKRLMPRSIAWIALRSSLLALMWIAYYVSLPLLPLAAAAAAYYTLPLFIVAFAAVFAGEAVGRTQWAGVFLGFLGVLLVLRPGGEAFQWAALLPIFAAVLYAAAMILTRTKCLSEHPATLALGLNATFILFGAAGLALGGLLQQDPAGFLPTSWVAMSPEDWRNIAILAALILIASVGTAVAYQSAPASSVGTFDFAYVGFALIWGAVFFDERPDAIAVIGMTLIVAAGVLAVRRPKISS
;
A
#
# COMPACT_ATOMS: atom_id res chain seq x y z
N MET A 1 30.68 -17.56 15.83
CA MET A 1 29.63 -17.86 14.84
C MET A 1 29.40 -16.58 14.04
N ASP A 2 30.26 -16.41 13.02
CA ASP A 2 30.30 -15.20 12.19
C ASP A 2 29.05 -15.10 11.34
N ARG A 3 28.18 -14.16 11.64
CA ARG A 3 27.12 -13.72 10.74
C ARG A 3 27.70 -12.66 9.81
N THR A 4 28.46 -13.09 8.83
CA THR A 4 28.74 -12.28 7.64
C THR A 4 27.41 -12.10 6.89
N PHE A 5 26.69 -11.04 7.21
CA PHE A 5 25.61 -10.54 6.36
C PHE A 5 26.23 -10.07 5.05
N ASN A 6 26.05 -10.92 4.07
CA ASN A 6 26.63 -10.82 2.74
C ASN A 6 26.20 -9.53 2.07
N THR A 7 27.17 -8.88 1.45
CA THR A 7 27.17 -7.69 0.63
C THR A 7 25.85 -7.38 -0.06
N ALA A 8 25.18 -6.33 0.42
CA ALA A 8 24.00 -5.77 -0.18
C ALA A 8 24.25 -5.44 -1.66
N ALA A 9 23.34 -5.91 -2.52
CA ALA A 9 23.25 -5.46 -3.90
C ALA A 9 23.32 -3.91 -3.93
N PRO A 10 23.96 -3.29 -4.94
CA PRO A 10 24.14 -1.85 -4.98
C PRO A 10 22.80 -1.15 -4.79
N GLN A 11 22.66 -0.45 -3.67
CA GLN A 11 21.42 0.22 -3.31
C GLN A 11 21.24 1.46 -4.17
N ASN A 12 20.16 1.53 -4.92
CA ASN A 12 19.80 2.73 -5.68
C ASN A 12 18.64 3.46 -4.99
N VAL A 13 18.97 4.26 -3.99
CA VAL A 13 18.00 5.03 -3.21
C VAL A 13 17.16 5.95 -4.10
N ARG A 14 17.77 6.56 -5.13
CA ARG A 14 17.03 7.43 -6.06
C ARG A 14 15.96 6.67 -6.82
N LEU A 15 16.31 5.48 -7.32
CA LEU A 15 15.33 4.60 -7.99
C LEU A 15 14.21 4.19 -7.03
N GLY A 16 14.57 3.73 -5.83
CA GLY A 16 13.58 3.31 -4.82
C GLY A 16 12.60 4.43 -4.47
N VAL A 17 13.11 5.64 -4.23
CA VAL A 17 12.29 6.81 -3.91
C VAL A 17 11.42 7.24 -5.10
N ALA A 18 11.98 7.37 -6.29
CA ALA A 18 11.21 7.76 -7.48
C ALA A 18 10.09 6.74 -7.77
N THR A 19 10.41 5.46 -7.62
CA THR A 19 9.44 4.38 -7.85
C THR A 19 8.32 4.40 -6.81
N ILE A 20 8.63 4.58 -5.52
CA ILE A 20 7.55 4.60 -4.50
C ILE A 20 6.67 5.84 -4.67
N VAL A 21 7.24 7.02 -4.93
CA VAL A 21 6.46 8.24 -5.16
C VAL A 21 5.52 8.08 -6.37
N GLY A 22 6.02 7.54 -7.49
CA GLY A 22 5.16 7.23 -8.65
C GLY A 22 4.10 6.18 -8.33
N THR A 23 4.44 5.17 -7.54
CA THR A 23 3.52 4.11 -7.11
C THR A 23 2.40 4.65 -6.25
N VAL A 24 2.71 5.46 -5.23
CA VAL A 24 1.67 6.00 -4.34
C VAL A 24 0.81 7.08 -5.01
N LEU A 25 1.33 7.76 -6.04
CA LEU A 25 0.52 8.61 -6.92
C LEU A 25 -0.58 7.79 -7.62
N LEU A 26 -0.22 6.64 -8.18
CA LEU A 26 -1.16 5.76 -8.89
C LEU A 26 -2.12 5.07 -7.91
N LEU A 27 -1.65 4.67 -6.73
CA LEU A 27 -2.50 4.10 -5.69
C LEU A 27 -3.54 5.11 -5.21
N SER A 28 -3.13 6.35 -4.92
CA SER A 28 -4.05 7.39 -4.48
C SER A 28 -5.07 7.76 -5.57
N LEU A 29 -4.68 7.71 -6.84
CA LEU A 29 -5.61 7.85 -7.96
C LEU A 29 -6.62 6.69 -7.97
N GLY A 30 -6.15 5.45 -7.78
CA GLY A 30 -7.03 4.27 -7.69
C GLY A 30 -8.07 4.40 -6.59
N ASP A 31 -7.65 4.85 -5.40
CA ASP A 31 -8.56 5.03 -4.26
C ASP A 31 -9.55 6.18 -4.49
N ALA A 32 -9.13 7.26 -5.15
CA ALA A 32 -10.04 8.33 -5.56
C ALA A 32 -11.09 7.84 -6.57
N LEU A 33 -10.68 7.02 -7.55
CA LEU A 33 -11.61 6.41 -8.50
C LEU A 33 -12.57 5.44 -7.79
N ILE A 34 -12.10 4.60 -6.85
CA ILE A 34 -12.95 3.72 -6.05
C ILE A 34 -13.96 4.56 -5.25
N LYS A 35 -13.53 5.65 -4.61
CA LYS A 35 -14.44 6.58 -3.91
C LYS A 35 -15.48 7.18 -4.85
N ALA A 36 -15.09 7.57 -6.06
CA ALA A 36 -16.00 8.14 -7.05
C ALA A 36 -17.03 7.13 -7.56
N LEU A 37 -16.68 5.84 -7.59
CA LEU A 37 -17.54 4.76 -8.08
C LEU A 37 -18.36 4.09 -6.98
N GLY A 38 -17.95 4.20 -5.72
CA GLY A 38 -18.43 3.42 -4.58
C GLY A 38 -19.61 4.03 -3.82
N GLY A 39 -20.35 4.96 -4.40
CA GLY A 39 -21.55 5.56 -3.77
C GLY A 39 -22.80 4.69 -3.97
N GLY A 40 -23.14 3.80 -3.04
CA GLY A 40 -24.41 3.07 -3.07
C GLY A 40 -24.26 1.54 -3.17
N ASP A 41 -25.21 0.84 -3.79
CA ASP A 41 -25.25 -0.62 -3.94
C ASP A 41 -24.14 -1.19 -4.84
N GLY A 42 -22.94 -0.66 -4.68
CA GLY A 42 -21.77 -0.94 -5.49
C GLY A 42 -21.13 -2.30 -5.21
N MET A 43 -20.16 -2.65 -6.06
CA MET A 43 -19.38 -3.87 -6.00
C MET A 43 -18.61 -4.00 -4.68
N GLY A 44 -18.78 -5.13 -3.97
CA GLY A 44 -18.06 -5.42 -2.75
C GLY A 44 -16.56 -5.67 -2.95
N VAL A 45 -15.79 -5.56 -1.87
CA VAL A 45 -14.32 -5.75 -1.90
C VAL A 45 -13.90 -7.12 -2.41
N TRP A 46 -14.68 -8.16 -2.13
CA TRP A 46 -14.40 -9.53 -2.60
C TRP A 46 -14.49 -9.64 -4.11
N GLN A 47 -15.57 -9.11 -4.70
CA GLN A 47 -15.76 -9.07 -6.14
C GLN A 47 -14.70 -8.19 -6.82
N LEU A 48 -14.38 -7.03 -6.25
CA LEU A 48 -13.31 -6.16 -6.70
C LEU A 48 -11.96 -6.89 -6.75
N PHE A 49 -11.60 -7.62 -5.68
CA PHE A 49 -10.34 -8.38 -5.63
C PHE A 49 -10.27 -9.43 -6.74
N VAL A 50 -11.36 -10.18 -6.94
CA VAL A 50 -11.42 -11.21 -7.98
C VAL A 50 -11.31 -10.59 -9.37
N LEU A 51 -12.21 -9.66 -9.72
CA LEU A 51 -12.30 -9.13 -11.08
C LEU A 51 -11.06 -8.34 -11.48
N ARG A 52 -10.61 -7.43 -10.62
CA ARG A 52 -9.41 -6.62 -10.87
C ARG A 52 -8.18 -7.50 -11.07
N SER A 53 -8.01 -8.51 -10.21
CA SER A 53 -6.83 -9.36 -10.29
C SER A 53 -6.91 -10.42 -11.37
N LEU A 54 -8.10 -10.88 -11.76
CA LEU A 54 -8.30 -11.73 -12.94
C LEU A 54 -7.92 -11.02 -14.25
N LEU A 55 -8.10 -9.71 -14.33
CA LEU A 55 -7.62 -8.92 -15.47
C LEU A 55 -6.12 -8.63 -15.38
N ALA A 56 -5.64 -8.24 -14.20
CA ALA A 56 -4.23 -7.88 -14.01
C ALA A 56 -3.27 -9.07 -14.11
N PHE A 57 -3.64 -10.23 -13.56
CA PHE A 57 -2.77 -11.41 -13.47
C PHE A 57 -2.31 -11.93 -14.84
N PRO A 58 -3.20 -12.22 -15.81
CA PRO A 58 -2.77 -12.73 -17.12
C PRO A 58 -1.96 -11.70 -17.91
N VAL A 59 -2.32 -10.43 -17.84
CA VAL A 59 -1.57 -9.35 -18.50
C VAL A 59 -0.15 -9.26 -17.94
N LEU A 60 -0.01 -9.30 -16.62
CA LEU A 60 1.30 -9.29 -15.96
C LEU A 60 2.09 -10.56 -16.30
N LEU A 61 1.47 -11.73 -16.24
CA LEU A 61 2.12 -13.00 -16.52
C LEU A 61 2.65 -13.06 -17.95
N LEU A 62 1.79 -12.79 -18.94
CA LEU A 62 2.16 -12.81 -20.35
C LEU A 62 3.24 -11.76 -20.66
N GLY A 63 3.05 -10.53 -20.20
CA GLY A 63 4.03 -9.45 -20.38
C GLY A 63 5.37 -9.76 -19.74
N ALA A 64 5.37 -10.26 -18.50
CA ALA A 64 6.60 -10.60 -17.80
C ALA A 64 7.32 -11.82 -18.43
N VAL A 65 6.57 -12.84 -18.85
CA VAL A 65 7.15 -14.00 -19.57
C VAL A 65 7.76 -13.57 -20.90
N PHE A 66 7.08 -12.70 -21.64
CA PHE A 66 7.58 -12.19 -22.91
C PHE A 66 8.86 -11.36 -22.76
N ILE A 67 8.91 -10.49 -21.74
CA ILE A 67 10.04 -9.55 -21.53
C ILE A 67 11.23 -10.24 -20.86
N PHE A 68 10.99 -11.05 -19.82
CA PHE A 68 12.06 -11.58 -18.95
C PHE A 68 12.29 -13.07 -19.13
N GLY A 69 11.39 -13.78 -19.77
CA GLY A 69 11.39 -15.24 -19.91
C GLY A 69 10.89 -15.96 -18.64
N SER A 70 10.27 -17.12 -18.81
CA SER A 70 9.64 -17.88 -17.72
C SER A 70 10.61 -18.28 -16.61
N LYS A 71 11.87 -18.60 -16.94
CA LYS A 71 12.90 -19.01 -15.96
C LYS A 71 13.20 -17.94 -14.91
N ARG A 72 13.17 -16.66 -15.27
CA ARG A 72 13.43 -15.55 -14.33
C ARG A 72 12.26 -15.28 -13.38
N LEU A 73 11.06 -15.71 -13.78
CA LEU A 73 9.84 -15.54 -13.00
C LEU A 73 9.55 -16.69 -12.06
N MET A 74 10.34 -17.78 -12.13
CA MET A 74 10.17 -18.91 -11.21
C MET A 74 10.42 -18.44 -9.78
N PRO A 75 9.44 -18.62 -8.87
CA PRO A 75 9.59 -18.23 -7.49
C PRO A 75 10.68 -19.07 -6.82
N ARG A 76 11.57 -18.42 -6.09
CA ARG A 76 12.61 -19.09 -5.29
C ARG A 76 12.06 -19.56 -3.95
N SER A 77 11.15 -18.79 -3.38
CA SER A 77 10.50 -19.10 -2.11
C SER A 77 9.02 -18.76 -2.12
N ILE A 78 8.19 -19.71 -2.52
CA ILE A 78 6.73 -19.57 -2.55
C ILE A 78 6.19 -19.19 -1.17
N ALA A 79 6.74 -19.75 -0.09
CA ALA A 79 6.28 -19.48 1.27
C ALA A 79 6.42 -18.01 1.67
N TRP A 80 7.55 -17.36 1.36
CA TRP A 80 7.73 -15.94 1.67
C TRP A 80 6.90 -15.03 0.78
N ILE A 81 6.73 -15.39 -0.51
CA ILE A 81 5.84 -14.68 -1.43
C ILE A 81 4.40 -14.77 -0.94
N ALA A 82 3.94 -15.97 -0.58
CA ALA A 82 2.58 -16.20 -0.08
C ALA A 82 2.35 -15.42 1.23
N LEU A 83 3.27 -15.50 2.20
CA LEU A 83 3.16 -14.78 3.46
C LEU A 83 3.07 -13.27 3.23
N ARG A 84 3.99 -12.69 2.42
CA ARG A 84 3.97 -11.28 2.05
C ARG A 84 2.65 -10.86 1.40
N SER A 85 2.19 -11.64 0.45
CA SER A 85 0.96 -11.34 -0.30
C SER A 85 -0.28 -11.47 0.57
N SER A 86 -0.31 -12.44 1.49
CA SER A 86 -1.38 -12.60 2.47
C SER A 86 -1.43 -11.43 3.46
N LEU A 87 -0.27 -10.95 3.94
CA LEU A 87 -0.22 -9.75 4.79
C LEU A 87 -0.79 -8.53 4.07
N LEU A 88 -0.48 -8.35 2.77
CA LEU A 88 -1.03 -7.25 1.97
C LEU A 88 -2.53 -7.41 1.71
N ALA A 89 -3.01 -8.62 1.43
CA ALA A 89 -4.43 -8.86 1.24
C ALA A 89 -5.22 -8.61 2.53
N LEU A 90 -4.73 -9.12 3.68
CA LEU A 90 -5.32 -8.86 5.00
C LEU A 90 -5.29 -7.38 5.36
N MET A 91 -4.22 -6.68 5.02
CA MET A 91 -4.12 -5.22 5.18
C MET A 91 -5.27 -4.51 4.46
N TRP A 92 -5.50 -4.81 3.18
CA TRP A 92 -6.58 -4.20 2.42
C TRP A 92 -7.96 -4.54 2.99
N ILE A 93 -8.17 -5.78 3.44
CA ILE A 93 -9.42 -6.18 4.10
C ILE A 93 -9.62 -5.37 5.38
N ALA A 94 -8.62 -5.31 6.26
CA ALA A 94 -8.72 -4.57 7.52
C ALA A 94 -9.00 -3.08 7.29
N TYR A 95 -8.35 -2.47 6.30
CA TYR A 95 -8.58 -1.08 5.93
C TYR A 95 -10.00 -0.85 5.41
N TYR A 96 -10.46 -1.66 4.45
CA TYR A 96 -11.79 -1.49 3.87
C TYR A 96 -12.93 -1.77 4.86
N VAL A 97 -12.77 -2.72 5.78
CA VAL A 97 -13.73 -2.97 6.87
C VAL A 97 -13.85 -1.75 7.80
N SER A 98 -12.80 -0.97 7.95
CA SER A 98 -12.84 0.22 8.81
C SER A 98 -13.60 1.40 8.21
N LEU A 99 -13.71 1.48 6.88
CA LEU A 99 -14.26 2.65 6.19
C LEU A 99 -15.73 2.98 6.53
N PRO A 100 -16.65 2.01 6.63
CA PRO A 100 -18.03 2.31 7.04
C PRO A 100 -18.17 2.61 8.54
N LEU A 101 -17.17 2.24 9.34
CA LEU A 101 -17.19 2.39 10.79
C LEU A 101 -16.54 3.71 11.27
N LEU A 102 -15.82 4.40 10.38
CA LEU A 102 -15.03 5.59 10.73
C LEU A 102 -15.24 6.70 9.70
N PRO A 103 -15.15 7.97 10.12
CA PRO A 103 -14.90 9.05 9.18
C PRO A 103 -13.66 8.76 8.35
N LEU A 104 -13.69 9.04 7.02
CA LEU A 104 -12.59 8.73 6.11
C LEU A 104 -11.26 9.35 6.56
N ALA A 105 -11.31 10.59 7.05
CA ALA A 105 -10.13 11.27 7.60
C ALA A 105 -9.53 10.54 8.81
N ALA A 106 -10.36 9.99 9.70
CA ALA A 106 -9.91 9.24 10.86
C ALA A 106 -9.28 7.89 10.46
N ALA A 107 -9.90 7.16 9.53
CA ALA A 107 -9.35 5.91 9.01
C ALA A 107 -8.00 6.14 8.30
N ALA A 108 -7.92 7.17 7.45
CA ALA A 108 -6.69 7.54 6.78
C ALA A 108 -5.60 7.96 7.79
N ALA A 109 -5.90 8.82 8.76
CA ALA A 109 -4.94 9.24 9.78
C ALA A 109 -4.37 8.04 10.56
N ALA A 110 -5.24 7.11 10.95
CA ALA A 110 -4.82 5.88 11.64
C ALA A 110 -3.94 4.99 10.75
N TYR A 111 -4.28 4.82 9.47
CA TYR A 111 -3.48 4.04 8.52
C TYR A 111 -2.12 4.69 8.25
N TYR A 112 -2.06 6.01 8.19
CA TYR A 112 -0.79 6.73 7.95
C TYR A 112 0.18 6.74 9.14
N THR A 113 -0.05 5.93 10.17
CA THR A 113 0.98 5.49 11.12
C THR A 113 1.96 4.49 10.49
N LEU A 114 1.68 3.97 9.28
CA LEU A 114 2.49 2.95 8.60
C LEU A 114 3.99 3.31 8.44
N PRO A 115 4.43 4.54 8.13
CA PRO A 115 5.85 4.84 8.02
C PRO A 115 6.59 4.74 9.36
N LEU A 116 5.90 4.98 10.49
CA LEU A 116 6.48 4.74 11.82
C LEU A 116 6.78 3.25 12.02
N PHE A 117 5.82 2.39 11.66
CA PHE A 117 6.02 0.93 11.75
C PHE A 117 7.09 0.44 10.78
N ILE A 118 7.15 0.98 9.54
CA ILE A 118 8.19 0.61 8.57
C ILE A 118 9.58 0.93 9.13
N VAL A 119 9.78 2.13 9.66
CA VAL A 119 11.06 2.55 10.22
C VAL A 119 11.42 1.73 11.46
N ALA A 120 10.46 1.49 12.36
CA ALA A 120 10.67 0.66 13.54
C ALA A 120 11.04 -0.79 13.15
N PHE A 121 10.30 -1.39 12.22
CA PHE A 121 10.55 -2.75 11.76
C PHE A 121 11.85 -2.87 10.95
N ALA A 122 12.21 -1.84 10.17
CA ALA A 122 13.49 -1.79 9.46
C ALA A 122 14.67 -1.83 10.46
N ALA A 123 14.57 -1.07 11.55
CA ALA A 123 15.59 -1.08 12.59
C ALA A 123 15.69 -2.44 13.33
N VAL A 124 14.54 -3.03 13.70
CA VAL A 124 14.49 -4.24 14.52
C VAL A 124 14.73 -5.51 13.71
N PHE A 125 14.06 -5.66 12.54
CA PHE A 125 14.03 -6.92 11.80
C PHE A 125 14.90 -6.93 10.55
N ALA A 126 15.17 -5.76 9.94
CA ALA A 126 16.05 -5.67 8.79
C ALA A 126 17.48 -5.27 9.15
N GLY A 127 17.76 -4.94 10.41
CA GLY A 127 19.07 -4.50 10.87
C GLY A 127 19.53 -3.19 10.23
N GLU A 128 18.59 -2.36 9.74
CA GLU A 128 18.90 -1.08 9.15
C GLU A 128 19.32 -0.07 10.23
N ALA A 129 20.45 0.61 10.02
CA ALA A 129 20.88 1.69 10.90
C ALA A 129 20.01 2.95 10.63
N VAL A 130 18.98 3.12 11.44
CA VAL A 130 18.05 4.25 11.33
C VAL A 130 18.60 5.44 12.11
N GLY A 131 18.98 6.50 11.39
CA GLY A 131 19.53 7.71 11.98
C GLY A 131 18.45 8.62 12.60
N ARG A 132 18.91 9.53 13.49
CA ARG A 132 18.02 10.53 14.13
C ARG A 132 17.26 11.37 13.11
N THR A 133 17.86 11.67 11.96
CA THR A 133 17.24 12.44 10.87
C THR A 133 16.08 11.70 10.23
N GLN A 134 16.19 10.37 10.09
CA GLN A 134 15.09 9.55 9.55
C GLN A 134 13.92 9.51 10.54
N TRP A 135 14.19 9.32 11.84
CA TRP A 135 13.15 9.39 12.87
C TRP A 135 12.47 10.76 12.89
N ALA A 136 13.25 11.84 12.84
CA ALA A 136 12.72 13.21 12.77
C ALA A 136 11.86 13.41 11.52
N GLY A 137 12.28 12.89 10.36
CA GLY A 137 11.51 12.91 9.12
C GLY A 137 10.16 12.18 9.27
N VAL A 138 10.18 10.97 9.84
CA VAL A 138 8.95 10.18 10.05
C VAL A 138 7.97 10.90 10.99
N PHE A 139 8.46 11.44 12.12
CA PHE A 139 7.60 12.20 13.05
C PHE A 139 7.05 13.48 12.41
N LEU A 140 7.88 14.19 11.65
CA LEU A 140 7.47 15.40 10.95
C LEU A 140 6.41 15.09 9.89
N GLY A 141 6.61 14.02 9.11
CA GLY A 141 5.64 13.54 8.12
C GLY A 141 4.32 13.14 8.77
N PHE A 142 4.36 12.43 9.89
CA PHE A 142 3.17 12.06 10.64
C PHE A 142 2.40 13.28 11.19
N LEU A 143 3.11 14.28 11.73
CA LEU A 143 2.48 15.56 12.12
C LEU A 143 1.83 16.24 10.93
N GLY A 144 2.49 16.25 9.77
CA GLY A 144 1.91 16.77 8.53
C GLY A 144 0.63 16.05 8.15
N VAL A 145 0.59 14.71 8.24
CA VAL A 145 -0.61 13.90 7.99
C VAL A 145 -1.74 14.28 8.96
N LEU A 146 -1.45 14.40 10.25
CA LEU A 146 -2.47 14.81 11.24
C LEU A 146 -3.05 16.19 10.96
N LEU A 147 -2.23 17.16 10.51
CA LEU A 147 -2.71 18.49 10.12
C LEU A 147 -3.61 18.44 8.89
N VAL A 148 -3.30 17.60 7.90
CA VAL A 148 -4.11 17.44 6.71
C VAL A 148 -5.44 16.77 7.02
N LEU A 149 -5.40 15.67 7.76
CA LEU A 149 -6.56 14.80 7.97
C LEU A 149 -7.45 15.26 9.13
N ARG A 150 -6.90 16.02 10.09
CA ARG A 150 -7.62 16.58 11.27
C ARG A 150 -8.58 15.56 11.88
N PRO A 151 -8.10 14.43 12.39
CA PRO A 151 -8.95 13.43 13.01
C PRO A 151 -9.81 14.13 14.06
N GLY A 152 -11.13 14.07 13.89
CA GLY A 152 -12.08 14.82 14.70
C GLY A 152 -11.95 14.48 16.19
N GLY A 153 -12.20 15.48 17.06
CA GLY A 153 -12.11 15.35 18.50
C GLY A 153 -13.25 14.54 19.16
N GLU A 154 -14.04 13.79 18.38
CA GLU A 154 -15.04 12.89 18.90
C GLU A 154 -14.36 11.64 19.50
N ALA A 155 -14.97 11.09 20.54
CA ALA A 155 -14.41 10.00 21.34
C ALA A 155 -13.77 8.89 20.48
N PHE A 156 -12.57 8.47 20.87
CA PHE A 156 -11.81 7.39 20.23
C PHE A 156 -12.70 6.18 19.95
N GLN A 157 -12.83 5.83 18.68
CA GLN A 157 -13.59 4.65 18.28
C GLN A 157 -12.65 3.44 18.15
N TRP A 158 -12.99 2.32 18.77
CA TRP A 158 -12.21 1.09 18.70
C TRP A 158 -11.98 0.62 17.25
N ALA A 159 -12.88 0.98 16.33
CA ALA A 159 -12.72 0.73 14.90
C ALA A 159 -11.42 1.34 14.31
N ALA A 160 -10.85 2.39 14.92
CA ALA A 160 -9.58 2.98 14.51
C ALA A 160 -8.37 2.02 14.67
N LEU A 161 -8.52 0.95 15.45
CA LEU A 161 -7.50 -0.10 15.53
C LEU A 161 -7.36 -0.89 14.23
N LEU A 162 -8.41 -0.98 13.41
CA LEU A 162 -8.37 -1.71 12.13
C LEU A 162 -7.37 -1.07 11.13
N PRO A 163 -7.44 0.25 10.83
CA PRO A 163 -6.45 0.86 9.96
C PRO A 163 -5.04 0.91 10.57
N ILE A 164 -4.89 0.99 11.91
CA ILE A 164 -3.57 0.84 12.56
C ILE A 164 -3.04 -0.58 12.35
N PHE A 165 -3.87 -1.60 12.51
CA PHE A 165 -3.50 -2.99 12.23
C PHE A 165 -3.14 -3.19 10.75
N ALA A 166 -3.89 -2.57 9.83
CA ALA A 166 -3.54 -2.55 8.41
C ALA A 166 -2.14 -1.93 8.19
N ALA A 167 -1.81 -0.83 8.87
CA ALA A 167 -0.49 -0.21 8.80
C ALA A 167 0.64 -1.15 9.27
N VAL A 168 0.42 -1.91 10.34
CA VAL A 168 1.36 -2.93 10.83
C VAL A 168 1.56 -4.05 9.81
N LEU A 169 0.47 -4.56 9.21
CA LEU A 169 0.52 -5.60 8.18
C LEU A 169 1.28 -5.14 6.94
N TYR A 170 1.03 -3.92 6.49
CA TYR A 170 1.77 -3.32 5.38
C TYR A 170 3.26 -3.21 5.70
N ALA A 171 3.62 -2.66 6.86
CA ALA A 171 5.00 -2.54 7.29
C ALA A 171 5.71 -3.90 7.33
N ALA A 172 5.06 -4.93 7.89
CA ALA A 172 5.60 -6.28 7.91
C ALA A 172 5.83 -6.83 6.49
N ALA A 173 4.87 -6.64 5.57
CA ALA A 173 5.01 -7.07 4.18
C ALA A 173 6.17 -6.36 3.46
N MET A 174 6.39 -5.07 3.73
CA MET A 174 7.50 -4.30 3.13
C MET A 174 8.85 -4.76 3.68
N ILE A 175 8.95 -5.07 4.97
CA ILE A 175 10.16 -5.65 5.54
C ILE A 175 10.44 -7.05 4.98
N LEU A 176 9.42 -7.89 4.80
CA LEU A 176 9.59 -9.19 4.11
C LEU A 176 10.06 -9.00 2.66
N THR A 177 9.53 -8.02 1.94
CA THR A 177 9.99 -7.68 0.60
C THR A 177 11.47 -7.35 0.59
N ARG A 178 11.94 -6.58 1.57
CA ARG A 178 13.34 -6.16 1.69
C ARG A 178 14.27 -7.27 2.19
N THR A 179 13.81 -8.15 3.09
CA THR A 179 14.68 -9.11 3.79
C THR A 179 14.62 -10.52 3.21
N LYS A 180 13.43 -11.01 2.85
CA LYS A 180 13.20 -12.40 2.44
C LYS A 180 12.90 -12.54 0.94
N CYS A 181 12.41 -11.49 0.29
CA CYS A 181 12.03 -11.51 -1.12
C CYS A 181 12.97 -10.66 -2.00
N LEU A 182 14.14 -10.26 -1.50
CA LEU A 182 15.08 -9.42 -2.25
C LEU A 182 15.59 -10.08 -3.53
N SER A 183 15.72 -11.40 -3.54
CA SER A 183 16.15 -12.19 -4.69
C SER A 183 15.03 -12.56 -5.66
N GLU A 184 13.77 -12.29 -5.29
CA GLU A 184 12.62 -12.57 -6.13
C GLU A 184 12.47 -11.48 -7.21
N HIS A 185 12.00 -11.86 -8.39
CA HIS A 185 11.72 -10.86 -9.41
C HIS A 185 10.49 -10.03 -9.00
N PRO A 186 10.51 -8.67 -9.16
CA PRO A 186 9.38 -7.83 -8.79
C PRO A 186 8.04 -8.27 -9.40
N ALA A 187 8.05 -8.71 -10.67
CA ALA A 187 6.86 -9.24 -11.33
C ALA A 187 6.35 -10.53 -10.66
N THR A 188 7.23 -11.39 -10.13
CA THR A 188 6.84 -12.59 -9.39
C THR A 188 6.13 -12.23 -8.08
N LEU A 189 6.60 -11.19 -7.38
CA LEU A 189 5.94 -10.67 -6.19
C LEU A 189 4.56 -10.07 -6.51
N ALA A 190 4.44 -9.37 -7.63
CA ALA A 190 3.17 -8.82 -8.09
C ALA A 190 2.18 -9.91 -8.54
N LEU A 191 2.67 -10.96 -9.23
CA LEU A 191 1.88 -12.15 -9.56
C LEU A 191 1.36 -12.84 -8.30
N GLY A 192 2.22 -13.06 -7.31
CA GLY A 192 1.84 -13.64 -6.02
C GLY A 192 0.75 -12.83 -5.32
N LEU A 193 0.86 -11.50 -5.32
CA LEU A 193 -0.15 -10.62 -4.73
C LEU A 193 -1.50 -10.73 -5.46
N ASN A 194 -1.51 -10.66 -6.80
CA ASN A 194 -2.74 -10.77 -7.56
C ASN A 194 -3.40 -12.15 -7.43
N ALA A 195 -2.60 -13.23 -7.40
CA ALA A 195 -3.11 -14.57 -7.10
C ALA A 195 -3.76 -14.64 -5.71
N THR A 196 -3.13 -14.01 -4.70
CA THR A 196 -3.69 -13.96 -3.34
C THR A 196 -4.99 -13.17 -3.28
N PHE A 197 -5.11 -12.06 -4.01
CA PHE A 197 -6.37 -11.33 -4.11
C PHE A 197 -7.49 -12.17 -4.74
N ILE A 198 -7.19 -12.94 -5.80
CA ILE A 198 -8.17 -13.86 -6.40
C ILE A 198 -8.62 -14.91 -5.36
N LEU A 199 -7.66 -15.53 -4.66
CA LEU A 199 -7.96 -16.55 -3.65
C LEU A 199 -8.78 -16.01 -2.48
N PHE A 200 -8.39 -14.87 -1.91
CA PHE A 200 -9.11 -14.25 -0.80
C PHE A 200 -10.47 -13.71 -1.23
N GLY A 201 -10.56 -13.12 -2.42
CA GLY A 201 -11.83 -12.67 -2.97
C GLY A 201 -12.80 -13.82 -3.21
N ALA A 202 -12.34 -14.90 -3.84
CA ALA A 202 -13.15 -16.11 -4.07
C ALA A 202 -13.55 -16.77 -2.75
N ALA A 203 -12.63 -16.87 -1.78
CA ALA A 203 -12.94 -17.41 -0.46
C ALA A 203 -13.97 -16.56 0.29
N GLY A 204 -13.84 -15.22 0.23
CA GLY A 204 -14.79 -14.30 0.85
C GLY A 204 -16.21 -14.42 0.28
N LEU A 205 -16.32 -14.50 -1.07
CA LEU A 205 -17.60 -14.74 -1.75
C LEU A 205 -18.21 -16.10 -1.39
N ALA A 206 -17.39 -17.15 -1.39
CA ALA A 206 -17.86 -18.51 -1.07
C ALA A 206 -18.31 -18.63 0.39
N LEU A 207 -17.53 -18.13 1.33
CA LEU A 207 -17.86 -18.17 2.77
C LEU A 207 -19.11 -17.34 3.07
N GLY A 208 -19.23 -16.14 2.49
CA GLY A 208 -20.38 -15.29 2.68
C GLY A 208 -21.67 -15.92 2.15
N GLY A 209 -21.61 -16.53 0.97
CA GLY A 209 -22.74 -17.27 0.41
C GLY A 209 -23.15 -18.48 1.26
N LEU A 210 -22.18 -19.19 1.87
CA LEU A 210 -22.45 -20.32 2.75
C LEU A 210 -23.05 -19.89 4.10
N LEU A 211 -22.60 -18.74 4.63
CA LEU A 211 -23.05 -18.24 5.93
C LEU A 211 -24.37 -17.46 5.85
N GLN A 212 -24.91 -17.25 4.64
CA GLN A 212 -26.12 -16.44 4.38
C GLN A 212 -26.08 -15.07 5.09
N GLN A 213 -24.89 -14.56 5.32
CA GLN A 213 -24.68 -13.25 5.89
C GLN A 213 -24.72 -12.22 4.77
N ASP A 214 -25.65 -11.31 4.87
CA ASP A 214 -25.62 -10.06 4.09
C ASP A 214 -25.01 -8.98 5.01
N PRO A 215 -23.69 -8.89 5.08
CA PRO A 215 -23.06 -7.93 5.94
C PRO A 215 -23.30 -6.54 5.36
N ALA A 216 -24.00 -5.70 6.09
CA ALA A 216 -24.07 -4.29 5.83
C ALA A 216 -22.65 -3.73 5.75
N GLY A 217 -22.33 -2.92 4.74
CA GLY A 217 -21.04 -2.27 4.61
C GLY A 217 -20.20 -2.71 3.41
N PHE A 218 -18.90 -2.57 3.50
CA PHE A 218 -17.93 -2.81 2.39
C PHE A 218 -17.63 -4.29 2.10
N LEU A 219 -18.27 -5.24 2.78
CA LEU A 219 -18.08 -6.68 2.61
C LEU A 219 -19.35 -7.40 2.08
N PRO A 220 -20.12 -6.83 1.12
CA PRO A 220 -21.21 -7.60 0.54
C PRO A 220 -20.61 -8.86 -0.11
N THR A 221 -21.24 -9.99 0.18
CA THR A 221 -20.87 -11.30 -0.36
C THR A 221 -21.72 -11.65 -1.59
N SER A 222 -22.72 -10.82 -1.89
CA SER A 222 -23.53 -10.94 -3.10
C SER A 222 -22.74 -10.48 -4.33
N TRP A 223 -22.80 -11.26 -5.39
CA TRP A 223 -22.23 -10.88 -6.69
C TRP A 223 -23.15 -9.89 -7.39
N VAL A 224 -22.63 -8.71 -7.70
CA VAL A 224 -23.37 -7.67 -8.46
C VAL A 224 -23.09 -7.83 -9.95
N ALA A 225 -24.16 -7.74 -10.77
CA ALA A 225 -24.05 -7.76 -12.22
C ALA A 225 -23.31 -6.51 -12.71
N MET A 226 -22.36 -6.68 -13.64
CA MET A 226 -21.47 -5.64 -14.13
C MET A 226 -22.01 -4.95 -15.37
N SER A 227 -22.13 -3.63 -15.34
CA SER A 227 -22.40 -2.79 -16.51
C SER A 227 -21.13 -2.63 -17.38
N PRO A 228 -21.24 -2.18 -18.64
CA PRO A 228 -20.07 -1.84 -19.44
C PRO A 228 -19.17 -0.77 -18.81
N GLU A 229 -19.76 0.13 -18.05
CA GLU A 229 -19.03 1.17 -17.33
C GLU A 229 -18.21 0.60 -16.17
N ASP A 230 -18.78 -0.34 -15.41
CA ASP A 230 -18.07 -1.04 -14.35
C ASP A 230 -16.87 -1.83 -14.91
N TRP A 231 -17.02 -2.48 -16.07
CA TRP A 231 -15.90 -3.17 -16.72
C TRP A 231 -14.79 -2.22 -17.13
N ARG A 232 -15.10 -1.04 -17.65
CA ARG A 232 -14.11 0.00 -17.95
C ARG A 232 -13.36 0.41 -16.67
N ASN A 233 -14.08 0.63 -15.60
CA ASN A 233 -13.52 1.06 -14.32
C ASN A 233 -12.62 -0.01 -13.70
N ILE A 234 -13.07 -1.29 -13.74
CA ILE A 234 -12.25 -2.44 -13.30
C ILE A 234 -10.98 -2.56 -14.15
N ALA A 235 -11.03 -2.33 -15.46
CA ALA A 235 -9.85 -2.37 -16.31
C ALA A 235 -8.83 -1.28 -15.94
N ILE A 236 -9.29 -0.06 -15.64
CA ILE A 236 -8.43 1.02 -15.15
C ILE A 236 -7.81 0.63 -13.79
N LEU A 237 -8.62 0.16 -12.84
CA LEU A 237 -8.14 -0.27 -11.53
C LEU A 237 -7.17 -1.45 -11.63
N ALA A 238 -7.39 -2.37 -12.57
CA ALA A 238 -6.47 -3.48 -12.84
C ALA A 238 -5.12 -2.98 -13.37
N ALA A 239 -5.10 -2.00 -14.26
CA ALA A 239 -3.88 -1.38 -14.75
C ALA A 239 -3.12 -0.64 -13.62
N LEU A 240 -3.84 0.12 -12.80
CA LEU A 240 -3.26 0.84 -11.67
C LEU A 240 -2.63 -0.11 -10.64
N ILE A 241 -3.33 -1.16 -10.24
CA ILE A 241 -2.80 -2.12 -9.26
C ILE A 241 -1.63 -2.93 -9.83
N LEU A 242 -1.64 -3.22 -11.13
CA LEU A 242 -0.55 -3.92 -11.80
C LEU A 242 0.75 -3.10 -11.71
N ILE A 243 0.69 -1.83 -12.09
CA ILE A 243 1.85 -0.93 -12.02
C ILE A 243 2.27 -0.71 -10.57
N ALA A 244 1.31 -0.49 -9.68
CA ALA A 244 1.58 -0.24 -8.27
C ALA A 244 2.18 -1.46 -7.56
N SER A 245 1.71 -2.68 -7.84
CA SER A 245 2.24 -3.90 -7.20
C SER A 245 3.68 -4.20 -7.62
N VAL A 246 4.03 -3.97 -8.88
CA VAL A 246 5.40 -4.07 -9.37
C VAL A 246 6.25 -2.93 -8.81
N GLY A 247 5.74 -1.70 -8.87
CA GLY A 247 6.43 -0.51 -8.38
C GLY A 247 6.79 -0.59 -6.89
N THR A 248 5.84 -1.03 -6.04
CA THR A 248 6.11 -1.25 -4.62
C THR A 248 7.24 -2.28 -4.42
N ALA A 249 7.19 -3.41 -5.13
CA ALA A 249 8.22 -4.43 -5.01
C ALA A 249 9.60 -3.89 -5.45
N VAL A 250 9.67 -3.19 -6.58
CA VAL A 250 10.90 -2.55 -7.07
C VAL A 250 11.43 -1.55 -6.06
N ALA A 251 10.58 -0.68 -5.52
CA ALA A 251 10.99 0.34 -4.56
C ALA A 251 11.66 -0.27 -3.33
N TYR A 252 11.00 -1.23 -2.67
CA TYR A 252 11.50 -1.86 -1.44
C TYR A 252 12.65 -2.85 -1.66
N GLN A 253 12.85 -3.33 -2.88
CA GLN A 253 14.05 -4.09 -3.24
C GLN A 253 15.25 -3.20 -3.58
N SER A 254 15.01 -1.99 -4.10
CA SER A 254 16.06 -1.09 -4.57
C SER A 254 16.72 -0.27 -3.48
N ALA A 255 16.06 -0.03 -2.35
CA ALA A 255 16.54 0.85 -1.29
C ALA A 255 16.15 0.36 0.11
N PRO A 256 16.79 0.90 1.19
CA PRO A 256 16.41 0.61 2.57
C PRO A 256 14.93 0.91 2.81
N ALA A 257 14.25 0.02 3.54
CA ALA A 257 12.83 0.13 3.81
C ALA A 257 12.49 1.41 4.59
N SER A 258 13.35 1.82 5.51
CA SER A 258 13.23 3.06 6.27
C SER A 258 13.24 4.31 5.37
N SER A 259 14.05 4.30 4.31
CA SER A 259 14.13 5.41 3.36
C SER A 259 12.89 5.44 2.45
N VAL A 260 12.49 4.29 1.90
CA VAL A 260 11.32 4.17 1.02
C VAL A 260 10.05 4.52 1.78
N GLY A 261 9.87 3.94 2.98
CA GLY A 261 8.69 4.13 3.81
C GLY A 261 8.44 5.59 4.22
N THR A 262 9.49 6.41 4.34
CA THR A 262 9.28 7.84 4.60
C THR A 262 8.63 8.56 3.42
N PHE A 263 8.84 8.09 2.19
CA PHE A 263 8.22 8.67 1.00
C PHE A 263 6.79 8.16 0.74
N ASP A 264 6.34 7.12 1.44
CA ASP A 264 4.95 6.69 1.41
C ASP A 264 3.99 7.81 1.87
N PHE A 265 4.44 8.75 2.72
CA PHE A 265 3.66 9.94 3.06
C PHE A 265 3.24 10.80 1.86
N ALA A 266 3.93 10.72 0.73
CA ALA A 266 3.58 11.45 -0.49
C ALA A 266 2.17 11.09 -1.00
N TYR A 267 1.67 9.90 -0.70
CA TYR A 267 0.30 9.50 -0.98
C TYR A 267 -0.72 10.53 -0.47
N VAL A 268 -0.56 11.03 0.76
CA VAL A 268 -1.50 11.98 1.35
C VAL A 268 -1.55 13.29 0.55
N GLY A 269 -0.40 13.77 0.10
CA GLY A 269 -0.33 14.93 -0.79
C GLY A 269 -1.07 14.68 -2.11
N PHE A 270 -0.91 13.50 -2.70
CA PHE A 270 -1.62 13.14 -3.92
C PHE A 270 -3.12 12.93 -3.69
N ALA A 271 -3.52 12.32 -2.56
CA ALA A 271 -4.93 12.18 -2.21
C ALA A 271 -5.66 13.53 -2.10
N LEU A 272 -4.99 14.56 -1.60
CA LEU A 272 -5.53 15.93 -1.59
C LEU A 272 -5.66 16.51 -3.00
N ILE A 273 -4.70 16.27 -3.89
CA ILE A 273 -4.78 16.69 -5.29
C ILE A 273 -5.99 16.03 -5.96
N TRP A 274 -6.16 14.72 -5.79
CA TRP A 274 -7.33 14.02 -6.34
C TRP A 274 -8.64 14.44 -5.69
N GLY A 275 -8.65 14.76 -4.39
CA GLY A 275 -9.78 15.36 -3.70
C GLY A 275 -10.23 16.66 -4.35
N ALA A 276 -9.29 17.53 -4.68
CA ALA A 276 -9.57 18.77 -5.38
C ALA A 276 -10.06 18.54 -6.82
N VAL A 277 -9.44 17.60 -7.55
CA VAL A 277 -9.76 17.37 -8.97
C VAL A 277 -11.09 16.64 -9.17
N PHE A 278 -11.39 15.62 -8.36
CA PHE A 278 -12.58 14.78 -8.54
C PHE A 278 -13.78 15.21 -7.70
N PHE A 279 -13.53 15.90 -6.58
CA PHE A 279 -14.57 16.19 -5.59
C PHE A 279 -14.70 17.70 -5.26
N ASP A 280 -13.97 18.57 -5.97
CA ASP A 280 -13.88 20.03 -5.72
C ASP A 280 -13.52 20.38 -4.25
N GLU A 281 -12.82 19.43 -3.58
CA GLU A 281 -12.32 19.63 -2.23
C GLU A 281 -11.11 20.58 -2.27
N ARG A 282 -11.24 21.79 -1.73
CA ARG A 282 -10.14 22.77 -1.73
C ARG A 282 -9.35 22.66 -0.44
N PRO A 283 -8.02 22.38 -0.53
CA PRO A 283 -7.18 22.36 0.66
C PRO A 283 -7.14 23.76 1.27
N ASP A 284 -7.41 23.84 2.55
CA ASP A 284 -7.25 25.11 3.29
C ASP A 284 -5.80 25.34 3.74
N ALA A 285 -5.55 26.47 4.41
CA ALA A 285 -4.19 26.85 4.84
C ALA A 285 -3.52 25.77 5.73
N ILE A 286 -4.29 25.10 6.58
CA ILE A 286 -3.73 24.06 7.47
C ILE A 286 -3.35 22.81 6.68
N ALA A 287 -4.17 22.43 5.71
CA ALA A 287 -3.82 21.31 4.81
C ALA A 287 -2.56 21.62 3.99
N VAL A 288 -2.40 22.87 3.51
CA VAL A 288 -1.19 23.32 2.81
C VAL A 288 0.04 23.24 3.72
N ILE A 289 -0.06 23.66 4.99
CA ILE A 289 1.01 23.53 5.97
C ILE A 289 1.36 22.04 6.17
N GLY A 290 0.34 21.18 6.34
CA GLY A 290 0.55 19.74 6.47
C GLY A 290 1.27 19.13 5.28
N MET A 291 0.88 19.48 4.05
CA MET A 291 1.58 19.05 2.82
C MET A 291 3.05 19.52 2.80
N THR A 292 3.30 20.76 3.21
CA THR A 292 4.67 21.30 3.27
C THR A 292 5.52 20.50 4.26
N LEU A 293 4.97 20.12 5.41
CA LEU A 293 5.65 19.26 6.39
C LEU A 293 5.94 17.87 5.82
N ILE A 294 5.02 17.27 5.06
CA ILE A 294 5.22 15.97 4.40
C ILE A 294 6.38 16.05 3.42
N VAL A 295 6.43 17.08 2.58
CA VAL A 295 7.53 17.30 1.63
C VAL A 295 8.85 17.52 2.38
N ALA A 296 8.85 18.34 3.42
CA ALA A 296 10.03 18.59 4.25
C ALA A 296 10.53 17.31 4.93
N ALA A 297 9.62 16.46 5.41
CA ALA A 297 9.93 15.15 5.97
C ALA A 297 10.66 14.25 4.97
N GLY A 298 10.16 14.17 3.74
CA GLY A 298 10.79 13.43 2.65
C GLY A 298 12.21 13.93 2.36
N VAL A 299 12.40 15.26 2.27
CA VAL A 299 13.73 15.87 2.05
C VAL A 299 14.69 15.59 3.21
N LEU A 300 14.22 15.65 4.46
CA LEU A 300 15.02 15.31 5.64
C LEU A 300 15.48 13.86 5.65
N ALA A 301 14.60 12.93 5.28
CA ALA A 301 14.91 11.51 5.29
C ALA A 301 16.01 11.11 4.28
N VAL A 302 16.16 11.84 3.18
CA VAL A 302 17.21 11.59 2.15
C VAL A 302 18.55 12.12 2.56
N ARG A 303 18.63 13.10 3.46
CA ARG A 303 19.91 13.63 3.92
C ARG A 303 20.64 12.55 4.71
N ARG A 304 21.70 11.98 4.11
CA ARG A 304 22.60 11.05 4.78
C ARG A 304 23.10 11.69 6.07
N PRO A 305 23.05 11.00 7.23
CA PRO A 305 23.83 11.47 8.36
C PRO A 305 25.28 11.57 7.90
N LYS A 306 25.91 12.75 8.06
CA LYS A 306 27.37 12.84 8.02
C LYS A 306 27.87 11.90 9.11
N ILE A 307 28.47 10.78 8.72
CA ILE A 307 29.25 9.96 9.64
C ILE A 307 30.37 10.89 10.08
N SER A 308 30.28 11.42 11.29
CA SER A 308 31.41 12.09 11.94
C SER A 308 32.44 11.00 12.18
N SER A 309 33.49 11.04 11.36
CA SER A 309 34.74 10.32 11.55
C SER A 309 35.37 10.66 12.88
#